data_acd3df7bfadbb983a8f36d7387ebc5cd
#
_entry.id   acd3df7bfadbb983a8f36d7387ebc5cd
#
_cell.length_a   1.000
_cell.length_b   1.000
_cell.length_c   1.000
_cell.angle_alpha   90.00
_cell.angle_beta   90.00
_cell.angle_gamma   90.00
#
_symmetry.space_group_name_H-M   'P 1'
#
loop_
_entity.id
_entity.type
_entity.pdbx_description
1 polymer ?
#
loop_
_entity_poly.entity_id
_entity_poly.type
_entity_poly.pdbx_seq_one_letter_code
_entity_poly.pdbx_strand_id
1 'polypeptide(L)'
;PEVMEAIKKHIPVIKRSEMLAELMRFKTSIAISGSHGKTTTTSMVACMLEAAGLAPTVINGGIINNKATNAYLGDGDYLVAEADESDATFIKIPSTIGVITNIDPEHMDYYHTFDNLLSAFKSFITNLPFYGFAVACVDHPTVRELISDITVRKIITYGITSEDANVRAFNIRNNVTSSTYDVKIQLPNASSYFVIENITLPTPGQHNILNSLAAIAIAAELDFGIEVIQKGFQNFNGVKRRFTKVGEYNDAIIIDDYAHHPAEITATLNTARDALQGSDGKLIAIFQPHRYSRLENLFNDFAACFGGADIVYVMDVYSAGEQEIQNINSYELVKKISQSHKNAHYLSNTEQLAELLRPKITNGDLVLMMGAGSITYIAASLADKLRSLK
;
A
#
# COMPACT_ATOMS: atom_id res chain seq x y z
N PRO A 1 -28.38 -1.55 -17.57
CA PRO A 1 -29.77 -2.06 -17.65
C PRO A 1 -30.42 -2.07 -16.27
N GLU A 2 -29.74 -2.60 -15.21
CA GLU A 2 -30.30 -2.79 -13.87
C GLU A 2 -30.68 -1.46 -13.20
N VAL A 3 -29.81 -0.45 -13.31
CA VAL A 3 -30.03 0.91 -12.77
C VAL A 3 -31.27 1.55 -13.39
N MET A 4 -31.43 1.42 -14.72
CA MET A 4 -32.58 2.00 -15.43
C MET A 4 -33.90 1.29 -15.04
N GLU A 5 -33.86 -0.02 -14.79
CA GLU A 5 -35.01 -0.76 -14.33
C GLU A 5 -35.38 -0.43 -12.88
N ALA A 6 -34.37 -0.24 -12.02
CA ALA A 6 -34.56 0.23 -10.64
C ALA A 6 -35.25 1.62 -10.61
N ILE A 7 -34.77 2.56 -11.42
CA ILE A 7 -35.36 3.90 -11.54
C ILE A 7 -36.83 3.83 -11.97
N LYS A 8 -37.15 2.99 -12.99
CA LYS A 8 -38.53 2.78 -13.46
C LYS A 8 -39.45 2.23 -12.36
N LYS A 9 -38.89 1.42 -11.47
CA LYS A 9 -39.65 0.80 -10.35
C LYS A 9 -39.61 1.67 -9.07
N HIS A 10 -39.07 2.88 -9.13
CA HIS A 10 -38.91 3.77 -7.98
C HIS A 10 -38.07 3.14 -6.84
N ILE A 11 -37.18 2.23 -7.16
CA ILE A 11 -36.24 1.67 -6.20
C ILE A 11 -35.06 2.66 -6.06
N PRO A 12 -34.72 3.07 -4.83
CA PRO A 12 -33.57 3.97 -4.61
C PRO A 12 -32.26 3.41 -5.18
N VAL A 13 -31.57 4.22 -5.95
CA VAL A 13 -30.23 3.91 -6.47
C VAL A 13 -29.24 4.82 -5.75
N ILE A 14 -28.37 4.21 -4.96
CA ILE A 14 -27.36 4.91 -4.16
C ILE A 14 -25.96 4.52 -4.59
N LYS A 15 -24.98 5.38 -4.34
CA LYS A 15 -23.58 5.05 -4.57
C LYS A 15 -23.08 4.05 -3.51
N ARG A 16 -22.09 3.23 -3.88
CA ARG A 16 -21.42 2.30 -2.94
C ARG A 16 -20.88 3.03 -1.70
N SER A 17 -20.30 4.21 -1.88
CA SER A 17 -19.78 5.05 -0.80
C SER A 17 -20.87 5.57 0.16
N GLU A 18 -22.08 5.84 -0.34
CA GLU A 18 -23.23 6.23 0.50
C GLU A 18 -23.66 5.07 1.40
N MET A 19 -23.75 3.85 0.85
CA MET A 19 -24.04 2.67 1.66
C MET A 19 -22.95 2.41 2.69
N LEU A 20 -21.66 2.55 2.31
CA LEU A 20 -20.56 2.41 3.25
C LEU A 20 -20.68 3.43 4.40
N ALA A 21 -20.97 4.69 4.07
CA ALA A 21 -21.16 5.73 5.07
C ALA A 21 -22.30 5.38 6.05
N GLU A 22 -23.42 4.85 5.56
CA GLU A 22 -24.53 4.42 6.42
C GLU A 22 -24.13 3.25 7.33
N LEU A 23 -23.40 2.25 6.81
CA LEU A 23 -22.89 1.14 7.64
C LEU A 23 -21.94 1.63 8.72
N MET A 24 -21.08 2.61 8.40
CA MET A 24 -20.12 3.16 9.34
C MET A 24 -20.76 3.95 10.49
N ARG A 25 -21.96 4.49 10.32
CA ARG A 25 -22.69 5.21 11.37
C ARG A 25 -23.07 4.34 12.57
N PHE A 26 -23.22 3.06 12.38
CA PHE A 26 -23.62 2.12 13.43
C PHE A 26 -22.47 1.64 14.31
N LYS A 27 -21.23 2.00 13.99
CA LYS A 27 -20.02 1.49 14.66
C LYS A 27 -19.00 2.62 14.90
N THR A 28 -18.09 2.42 15.83
CA THR A 28 -16.91 3.26 15.96
C THR A 28 -16.04 3.03 14.73
N SER A 29 -16.04 4.00 13.83
CA SER A 29 -15.48 3.83 12.49
C SER A 29 -14.08 4.39 12.39
N ILE A 30 -13.19 3.60 11.79
CA ILE A 30 -11.80 3.95 11.48
C ILE A 30 -11.66 4.00 9.96
N ALA A 31 -11.37 5.17 9.41
CA ALA A 31 -11.18 5.38 7.99
C ALA A 31 -9.70 5.61 7.66
N ILE A 32 -9.13 4.81 6.77
CA ILE A 32 -7.75 4.91 6.35
C ILE A 32 -7.69 5.50 4.94
N SER A 33 -7.12 6.70 4.80
CA SER A 33 -6.96 7.42 3.54
C SER A 33 -5.49 7.78 3.27
N GLY A 34 -5.22 8.25 2.06
CA GLY A 34 -3.91 8.63 1.55
C GLY A 34 -3.62 8.00 0.19
N SER A 35 -2.69 8.53 -0.57
CA SER A 35 -2.37 8.05 -1.92
C SER A 35 -1.93 6.58 -1.89
N HIS A 36 -1.03 6.21 -0.97
CA HIS A 36 -0.45 4.87 -0.87
C HIS A 36 -0.58 4.27 0.54
N GLY A 37 -0.54 2.94 0.65
CA GLY A 37 -0.50 2.22 1.93
C GLY A 37 -1.86 1.97 2.58
N LYS A 38 -2.97 2.49 2.07
CA LYS A 38 -4.33 2.34 2.61
C LYS A 38 -4.68 0.90 2.96
N THR A 39 -4.60 0.01 1.98
CA THR A 39 -4.97 -1.41 2.09
C THR A 39 -4.18 -2.15 3.17
N THR A 40 -2.86 -1.92 3.20
CA THR A 40 -1.96 -2.54 4.18
C THR A 40 -2.24 -2.03 5.59
N THR A 41 -2.39 -0.71 5.75
CA THR A 41 -2.70 -0.08 7.03
C THR A 41 -4.06 -0.55 7.55
N THR A 42 -5.10 -0.61 6.70
CA THR A 42 -6.43 -1.15 7.05
C THR A 42 -6.32 -2.58 7.59
N SER A 43 -5.52 -3.44 6.93
CA SER A 43 -5.31 -4.82 7.39
C SER A 43 -4.56 -4.89 8.72
N MET A 44 -3.55 -4.05 8.94
CA MET A 44 -2.80 -4.01 10.20
C MET A 44 -3.68 -3.52 11.36
N VAL A 45 -4.48 -2.46 11.15
CA VAL A 45 -5.45 -1.97 12.15
C VAL A 45 -6.48 -3.04 12.48
N ALA A 46 -6.99 -3.76 11.48
CA ALA A 46 -7.92 -4.88 11.71
C ALA A 46 -7.29 -5.97 12.58
N CYS A 47 -6.04 -6.36 12.30
CA CYS A 47 -5.32 -7.36 13.12
C CYS A 47 -5.09 -6.89 14.56
N MET A 48 -4.85 -5.59 14.79
CA MET A 48 -4.74 -5.03 16.14
C MET A 48 -6.05 -5.15 16.92
N LEU A 49 -7.16 -4.76 16.31
CA LEU A 49 -8.49 -4.86 16.92
C LEU A 49 -8.90 -6.31 17.18
N GLU A 50 -8.58 -7.24 16.26
CA GLU A 50 -8.80 -8.68 16.46
C GLU A 50 -7.94 -9.22 17.62
N ALA A 51 -6.67 -8.82 17.73
CA ALA A 51 -5.79 -9.21 18.83
C ALA A 51 -6.29 -8.70 20.19
N ALA A 52 -6.94 -7.53 20.20
CA ALA A 52 -7.63 -6.97 21.37
C ALA A 52 -8.98 -7.66 21.66
N GLY A 53 -9.44 -8.61 20.85
CA GLY A 53 -10.71 -9.31 21.03
C GLY A 53 -11.95 -8.50 20.61
N LEU A 54 -11.77 -7.42 19.84
CA LEU A 54 -12.83 -6.48 19.49
C LEU A 54 -13.64 -6.87 18.25
N ALA A 55 -13.34 -7.98 17.59
CA ALA A 55 -14.09 -8.54 16.45
C ALA A 55 -14.59 -7.50 15.43
N PRO A 56 -13.72 -6.72 14.77
CA PRO A 56 -14.13 -5.62 13.90
C PRO A 56 -14.81 -6.10 12.62
N THR A 57 -15.72 -5.29 12.08
CA THR A 57 -16.10 -5.36 10.67
C THR A 57 -15.01 -4.69 9.84
N VAL A 58 -14.60 -5.30 8.72
CA VAL A 58 -13.50 -4.79 7.89
C VAL A 58 -13.94 -4.68 6.44
N ILE A 59 -13.62 -3.55 5.79
CA ILE A 59 -13.86 -3.30 4.37
C ILE A 59 -12.55 -2.75 3.78
N ASN A 60 -11.88 -3.57 3.00
CA ASN A 60 -10.55 -3.31 2.46
C ASN A 60 -10.55 -3.30 0.93
N GLY A 61 -9.57 -2.62 0.32
CA GLY A 61 -9.38 -2.59 -1.14
C GLY A 61 -8.73 -3.86 -1.70
N GLY A 62 -7.96 -4.59 -0.89
CA GLY A 62 -7.26 -5.82 -1.28
C GLY A 62 -7.63 -7.03 -0.43
N ILE A 63 -7.31 -8.22 -0.95
CA ILE A 63 -7.56 -9.49 -0.25
C ILE A 63 -6.57 -9.66 0.90
N ILE A 64 -7.10 -9.81 2.11
CA ILE A 64 -6.33 -10.10 3.33
C ILE A 64 -5.98 -11.60 3.31
N ASN A 65 -4.69 -11.94 3.37
CA ASN A 65 -4.21 -13.29 3.10
C ASN A 65 -4.83 -14.34 4.04
N ASN A 66 -4.91 -14.09 5.33
CA ASN A 66 -5.46 -15.03 6.32
C ASN A 66 -6.99 -15.15 6.30
N LYS A 67 -7.70 -14.25 5.63
CA LYS A 67 -9.16 -14.25 5.50
C LYS A 67 -9.64 -14.67 4.10
N ALA A 68 -8.75 -14.65 3.10
CA ALA A 68 -9.06 -14.90 1.69
C ALA A 68 -10.21 -14.02 1.13
N THR A 69 -10.47 -12.89 1.76
CA THR A 69 -11.51 -11.92 1.37
C THR A 69 -11.02 -10.49 1.61
N ASN A 70 -11.65 -9.54 0.95
CA ASN A 70 -11.41 -8.11 1.16
C ASN A 70 -12.45 -7.44 2.08
N ALA A 71 -13.50 -8.15 2.46
CA ALA A 71 -14.49 -7.64 3.41
C ALA A 71 -15.06 -8.78 4.26
N TYR A 72 -15.26 -8.52 5.55
CA TYR A 72 -15.93 -9.44 6.46
C TYR A 72 -16.67 -8.70 7.57
N LEU A 73 -17.75 -9.29 8.02
CA LEU A 73 -18.54 -8.79 9.14
C LEU A 73 -17.96 -9.30 10.46
N GLY A 74 -17.81 -8.41 11.41
CA GLY A 74 -17.49 -8.72 12.80
C GLY A 74 -18.63 -8.31 13.73
N ASP A 75 -18.75 -9.02 14.86
CA ASP A 75 -19.80 -8.79 15.85
C ASP A 75 -19.49 -7.63 16.81
N GLY A 76 -18.28 -7.08 16.77
CA GLY A 76 -17.85 -5.99 17.66
C GLY A 76 -18.29 -4.61 17.18
N ASP A 77 -17.99 -3.60 17.99
CA ASP A 77 -18.43 -2.21 17.81
C ASP A 77 -17.54 -1.41 16.83
N TYR A 78 -16.47 -2.00 16.31
CA TYR A 78 -15.57 -1.31 15.39
C TYR A 78 -15.81 -1.67 13.94
N LEU A 79 -15.65 -0.68 13.06
CA LEU A 79 -15.58 -0.87 11.62
C LEU A 79 -14.32 -0.18 11.08
N VAL A 80 -13.48 -0.93 10.38
CA VAL A 80 -12.29 -0.41 9.72
C VAL A 80 -12.51 -0.43 8.21
N ALA A 81 -12.36 0.72 7.57
CA ALA A 81 -12.56 0.84 6.13
C ALA A 81 -11.42 1.59 5.45
N GLU A 82 -11.05 1.12 4.27
CA GLU A 82 -10.26 1.91 3.33
C GLU A 82 -11.14 3.04 2.77
N ALA A 83 -10.66 4.27 2.88
CA ALA A 83 -11.34 5.49 2.44
C ALA A 83 -10.63 6.05 1.21
N ASP A 84 -11.17 5.73 0.03
CA ASP A 84 -10.59 6.11 -1.26
C ASP A 84 -10.83 7.59 -1.56
N GLU A 85 -9.76 8.32 -1.84
CA GLU A 85 -9.78 9.75 -2.16
C GLU A 85 -10.14 10.05 -3.62
N SER A 86 -10.20 9.07 -4.49
CA SER A 86 -10.26 9.25 -5.96
C SER A 86 -11.41 10.12 -6.46
N ASP A 87 -12.54 10.18 -5.75
CA ASP A 87 -13.74 10.94 -6.11
C ASP A 87 -14.28 11.82 -4.97
N ALA A 88 -13.44 12.15 -3.99
CA ALA A 88 -13.77 12.91 -2.78
C ALA A 88 -14.92 12.33 -1.93
N THR A 89 -15.37 11.10 -2.17
CA THR A 89 -16.43 10.49 -1.36
C THR A 89 -15.97 10.18 0.06
N PHE A 90 -14.66 10.00 0.28
CA PHE A 90 -14.07 9.78 1.61
C PHE A 90 -14.38 10.91 2.61
N ILE A 91 -14.60 12.14 2.16
CA ILE A 91 -14.98 13.28 3.02
C ILE A 91 -16.35 13.06 3.67
N LYS A 92 -17.22 12.30 3.01
CA LYS A 92 -18.60 12.04 3.47
C LYS A 92 -18.69 10.84 4.42
N ILE A 93 -17.62 10.09 4.59
CA ILE A 93 -17.56 8.93 5.47
C ILE A 93 -17.57 9.41 6.94
N PRO A 94 -18.58 9.04 7.74
CA PRO A 94 -18.68 9.44 9.14
C PRO A 94 -17.69 8.61 9.99
N SER A 95 -16.42 8.97 9.97
CA SER A 95 -15.39 8.29 10.74
C SER A 95 -15.17 8.94 12.11
N THR A 96 -14.89 8.11 13.12
CA THR A 96 -14.48 8.56 14.45
C THR A 96 -12.95 8.75 14.49
N ILE A 97 -12.24 7.88 13.81
CA ILE A 97 -10.78 7.90 13.71
C ILE A 97 -10.42 7.98 12.22
N GLY A 98 -9.60 8.96 11.86
CA GLY A 98 -9.11 9.15 10.50
C GLY A 98 -7.60 8.94 10.41
N VAL A 99 -7.12 8.21 9.41
CA VAL A 99 -5.69 8.03 9.14
C VAL A 99 -5.35 8.69 7.83
N ILE A 100 -4.24 9.43 7.77
CA ILE A 100 -3.61 9.91 6.53
C ILE A 100 -2.20 9.35 6.45
N THR A 101 -1.96 8.49 5.45
CA THR A 101 -0.66 7.85 5.24
C THR A 101 0.31 8.78 4.49
N ASN A 102 -0.11 9.35 3.39
CA ASN A 102 0.64 10.27 2.52
C ASN A 102 -0.33 11.00 1.58
N ILE A 103 0.12 12.07 0.93
CA ILE A 103 -0.66 12.83 -0.05
C ILE A 103 0.25 13.18 -1.22
N ASP A 104 0.10 12.45 -2.31
CA ASP A 104 0.77 12.69 -3.58
C ASP A 104 -0.22 13.26 -4.62
N PRO A 105 0.24 13.93 -5.68
CA PRO A 105 -0.63 14.52 -6.71
C PRO A 105 -1.26 13.44 -7.61
N GLU A 106 -2.17 12.65 -7.03
CA GLU A 106 -2.98 11.65 -7.74
C GLU A 106 -4.40 12.16 -8.00
N HIS A 107 -5.11 11.54 -8.94
CA HIS A 107 -6.51 11.87 -9.28
C HIS A 107 -6.74 13.32 -9.72
N MET A 108 -5.75 13.91 -10.43
CA MET A 108 -5.82 15.30 -10.89
C MET A 108 -6.89 15.53 -11.98
N ASP A 109 -7.33 14.47 -12.63
CA ASP A 109 -8.52 14.46 -13.50
C ASP A 109 -9.80 14.82 -12.75
N TYR A 110 -9.92 14.45 -11.48
CA TYR A 110 -11.04 14.78 -10.60
C TYR A 110 -10.82 16.10 -9.85
N TYR A 111 -9.66 16.27 -9.22
CA TYR A 111 -9.40 17.43 -8.36
C TYR A 111 -8.99 18.69 -9.11
N HIS A 112 -8.49 18.57 -10.34
CA HIS A 112 -7.98 19.63 -11.22
C HIS A 112 -6.74 20.35 -10.68
N THR A 113 -6.64 20.60 -9.37
CA THR A 113 -5.48 21.22 -8.72
C THR A 113 -5.09 20.47 -7.46
N PHE A 114 -3.81 20.54 -7.11
CA PHE A 114 -3.31 19.92 -5.87
C PHE A 114 -3.94 20.56 -4.62
N ASP A 115 -4.21 21.86 -4.65
CA ASP A 115 -4.87 22.59 -3.55
C ASP A 115 -6.29 22.06 -3.28
N ASN A 116 -7.02 21.64 -4.31
CA ASN A 116 -8.33 21.01 -4.14
C ASN A 116 -8.21 19.66 -3.44
N LEU A 117 -7.20 18.85 -3.78
CA LEU A 117 -6.91 17.60 -3.11
C LEU A 117 -6.54 17.84 -1.64
N LEU A 118 -5.67 18.81 -1.35
CA LEU A 118 -5.31 19.20 0.03
C LEU A 118 -6.52 19.67 0.83
N SER A 119 -7.40 20.46 0.21
CA SER A 119 -8.65 20.92 0.84
C SER A 119 -9.57 19.74 1.19
N ALA A 120 -9.60 18.70 0.34
CA ALA A 120 -10.36 17.48 0.60
C ALA A 120 -9.81 16.72 1.80
N PHE A 121 -8.49 16.52 1.90
CA PHE A 121 -7.85 15.89 3.07
C PHE A 121 -8.00 16.72 4.35
N LYS A 122 -7.92 18.05 4.27
CA LYS A 122 -8.21 18.93 5.39
C LYS A 122 -9.64 18.77 5.89
N SER A 123 -10.61 18.70 4.96
CA SER A 123 -12.00 18.44 5.27
C SER A 123 -12.21 17.07 5.93
N PHE A 124 -11.53 16.03 5.45
CA PHE A 124 -11.56 14.69 6.03
C PHE A 124 -11.18 14.71 7.52
N ILE A 125 -10.09 15.39 7.91
CA ILE A 125 -9.68 15.51 9.31
C ILE A 125 -10.69 16.38 10.10
N THR A 126 -11.08 17.54 9.56
CA THR A 126 -11.92 18.48 10.30
C THR A 126 -13.36 17.99 10.50
N ASN A 127 -13.83 17.05 9.67
CA ASN A 127 -15.13 16.41 9.81
C ASN A 127 -15.16 15.32 10.90
N LEU A 128 -14.02 14.89 11.42
CA LEU A 128 -14.01 13.97 12.56
C LEU A 128 -14.77 14.58 13.75
N PRO A 129 -15.47 13.78 14.55
CA PRO A 129 -16.17 14.30 15.73
C PRO A 129 -15.18 14.85 16.77
N PHE A 130 -15.64 15.70 17.67
CA PHE A 130 -14.76 16.33 18.68
C PHE A 130 -14.11 15.34 19.65
N TYR A 131 -14.71 14.17 19.81
CA TYR A 131 -14.21 13.07 20.64
C TYR A 131 -13.34 12.06 19.86
N GLY A 132 -13.25 12.23 18.56
CA GLY A 132 -12.38 11.43 17.68
C GLY A 132 -10.98 12.02 17.56
N PHE A 133 -10.15 11.34 16.76
CA PHE A 133 -8.78 11.80 16.50
C PHE A 133 -8.31 11.42 15.09
N ALA A 134 -7.28 12.14 14.63
CA ALA A 134 -6.57 11.79 13.40
C ALA A 134 -5.20 11.15 13.72
N VAL A 135 -4.73 10.30 12.82
CA VAL A 135 -3.38 9.72 12.82
C VAL A 135 -2.70 10.12 11.51
N ALA A 136 -1.56 10.77 11.56
CA ALA A 136 -0.95 11.41 10.40
C ALA A 136 0.56 11.12 10.28
N CYS A 137 1.02 10.73 9.08
CA CYS A 137 2.42 10.49 8.76
C CYS A 137 3.18 11.81 8.57
N VAL A 138 4.00 12.20 9.55
CA VAL A 138 4.77 13.45 9.46
C VAL A 138 6.13 13.30 8.75
N ASP A 139 6.50 12.11 8.35
CA ASP A 139 7.62 11.93 7.42
C ASP A 139 7.24 12.40 6.00
N HIS A 140 5.95 12.46 5.68
CA HIS A 140 5.47 13.00 4.41
C HIS A 140 5.32 14.53 4.51
N PRO A 141 6.08 15.32 3.73
CA PRO A 141 6.10 16.79 3.86
C PRO A 141 4.73 17.43 3.72
N THR A 142 3.96 16.99 2.71
CA THR A 142 2.61 17.52 2.45
C THR A 142 1.64 17.24 3.61
N VAL A 143 1.71 16.05 4.23
CA VAL A 143 0.89 15.72 5.40
C VAL A 143 1.28 16.57 6.59
N ARG A 144 2.59 16.76 6.84
CA ARG A 144 3.12 17.61 7.90
C ARG A 144 2.62 19.05 7.75
N GLU A 145 2.70 19.60 6.55
CA GLU A 145 2.21 20.95 6.25
C GLU A 145 0.69 21.05 6.46
N LEU A 146 -0.07 20.10 5.91
CA LEU A 146 -1.53 20.07 6.02
C LEU A 146 -2.01 20.11 7.47
N ILE A 147 -1.39 19.32 8.36
CA ILE A 147 -1.86 19.21 9.75
C ILE A 147 -1.40 20.38 10.64
N SER A 148 -0.39 21.16 10.23
CA SER A 148 0.15 22.27 11.02
C SER A 148 -0.90 23.33 11.32
N ASP A 149 -1.87 23.53 10.43
CA ASP A 149 -2.97 24.49 10.56
C ASP A 149 -4.21 23.93 11.25
N ILE A 150 -4.22 22.64 11.59
CA ILE A 150 -5.40 21.98 12.16
C ILE A 150 -5.29 21.96 13.70
N THR A 151 -5.97 22.88 14.35
CA THR A 151 -5.98 23.02 15.82
C THR A 151 -7.26 22.50 16.49
N VAL A 152 -8.28 22.18 15.68
CA VAL A 152 -9.64 21.84 16.16
C VAL A 152 -9.85 20.34 16.37
N ARG A 153 -8.84 19.53 16.12
CA ARG A 153 -8.90 18.06 16.27
C ARG A 153 -7.62 17.55 16.94
N LYS A 154 -7.77 16.48 17.73
CA LYS A 154 -6.61 15.73 18.24
C LYS A 154 -5.92 15.03 17.08
N ILE A 155 -4.63 15.22 16.94
CA ILE A 155 -3.80 14.57 15.93
C ILE A 155 -2.66 13.85 16.62
N ILE A 156 -2.48 12.56 16.27
CA ILE A 156 -1.35 11.75 16.69
C ILE A 156 -0.45 11.58 15.49
N THR A 157 0.77 12.02 15.59
CA THR A 157 1.74 11.98 14.50
C THR A 157 2.59 10.71 14.57
N TYR A 158 2.98 10.20 13.40
CA TYR A 158 3.91 9.09 13.34
C TYR A 158 4.95 9.25 12.23
N GLY A 159 6.10 8.61 12.41
CA GLY A 159 7.20 8.67 11.46
C GLY A 159 8.40 7.81 11.86
N ILE A 160 9.37 7.73 10.98
CA ILE A 160 10.69 7.11 11.18
C ILE A 160 11.75 8.20 11.34
N THR A 161 11.78 9.14 10.39
CA THR A 161 12.77 10.20 10.29
C THR A 161 12.43 11.42 11.14
N SER A 162 11.17 11.65 11.42
CA SER A 162 10.66 12.78 12.19
C SER A 162 10.83 12.57 13.68
N GLU A 163 11.78 13.27 14.29
CA GLU A 163 12.11 13.12 15.73
C GLU A 163 11.01 13.60 16.66
N ASP A 164 10.16 14.50 16.19
CA ASP A 164 9.02 15.10 16.90
C ASP A 164 7.72 14.28 16.77
N ALA A 165 7.74 13.17 16.03
CA ALA A 165 6.58 12.30 15.90
C ALA A 165 6.19 11.65 17.24
N ASN A 166 4.88 11.58 17.52
CA ASN A 166 4.34 10.95 18.72
C ASN A 166 4.64 9.45 18.78
N VAL A 167 4.62 8.78 17.62
CA VAL A 167 4.93 7.36 17.47
C VAL A 167 6.06 7.23 16.45
N ARG A 168 7.25 6.83 16.93
CA ARG A 168 8.45 6.81 16.10
C ARG A 168 9.15 5.46 16.11
N ALA A 169 9.41 4.89 14.93
CA ALA A 169 10.26 3.72 14.81
C ALA A 169 11.76 4.11 14.77
N PHE A 170 12.59 3.24 15.35
CA PHE A 170 14.05 3.35 15.35
C PHE A 170 14.68 1.94 15.48
N ASN A 171 16.00 1.80 15.39
CA ASN A 171 16.71 0.53 15.41
C ASN A 171 16.18 -0.48 14.37
N ILE A 172 15.91 0.01 13.16
CA ILE A 172 15.30 -0.78 12.08
C ILE A 172 16.30 -1.78 11.52
N ARG A 173 15.86 -3.03 11.40
CA ARG A 173 16.59 -4.15 10.79
C ARG A 173 15.67 -4.85 9.81
N ASN A 174 16.05 -4.88 8.54
CA ASN A 174 15.28 -5.50 7.46
C ASN A 174 15.87 -6.86 7.10
N ASN A 175 14.98 -7.82 6.82
CA ASN A 175 15.27 -9.09 6.17
C ASN A 175 14.42 -9.19 4.90
N VAL A 176 14.64 -10.22 4.08
CA VAL A 176 13.90 -10.42 2.81
C VAL A 176 12.38 -10.49 3.02
N THR A 177 11.92 -11.03 4.15
CA THR A 177 10.50 -11.29 4.41
C THR A 177 9.95 -10.57 5.64
N SER A 178 10.77 -9.79 6.35
CA SER A 178 10.34 -9.15 7.60
C SER A 178 11.17 -7.92 7.94
N SER A 179 10.60 -7.05 8.76
CA SER A 179 11.32 -5.96 9.44
C SER A 179 11.21 -6.12 10.95
N THR A 180 12.29 -5.81 11.68
CA THR A 180 12.30 -5.72 13.15
C THR A 180 12.74 -4.33 13.55
N TYR A 181 12.05 -3.70 14.49
CA TYR A 181 12.30 -2.33 14.91
C TYR A 181 11.78 -2.08 16.32
N ASP A 182 12.26 -1.00 16.94
CA ASP A 182 11.76 -0.50 18.21
C ASP A 182 10.85 0.70 17.95
N VAL A 183 9.88 0.97 18.84
CA VAL A 183 8.96 2.10 18.73
C VAL A 183 8.93 2.90 20.02
N LYS A 184 9.23 4.19 19.93
CA LYS A 184 8.99 5.17 20.98
C LYS A 184 7.59 5.74 20.80
N ILE A 185 6.80 5.79 21.88
CA ILE A 185 5.44 6.31 21.92
C ILE A 185 5.32 7.39 22.98
N GLN A 186 4.94 8.59 22.57
CA GLN A 186 4.60 9.72 23.43
C GLN A 186 3.34 10.39 22.88
N LEU A 187 2.19 9.99 23.39
CA LEU A 187 0.91 10.55 22.95
C LEU A 187 0.82 12.05 23.26
N PRO A 188 0.01 12.84 22.51
CA PRO A 188 -0.21 14.25 22.81
C PRO A 188 -0.65 14.45 24.25
N ASN A 189 -0.02 15.43 24.93
CA ASN A 189 -0.23 15.75 26.36
C ASN A 189 0.25 14.70 27.38
N ALA A 190 0.91 13.62 26.95
CA ALA A 190 1.56 12.70 27.88
C ALA A 190 2.86 13.33 28.43
N SER A 191 3.05 13.23 29.76
CA SER A 191 4.26 13.72 30.44
C SER A 191 5.48 12.80 30.28
N SER A 192 5.26 11.55 29.86
CA SER A 192 6.30 10.53 29.67
C SER A 192 6.11 9.78 28.37
N TYR A 193 7.15 9.14 27.91
CA TYR A 193 7.09 8.19 26.79
C TYR A 193 7.35 6.77 27.28
N PHE A 194 6.98 5.79 26.45
CA PHE A 194 7.40 4.40 26.63
C PHE A 194 7.95 3.83 25.32
N VAL A 195 8.66 2.72 25.41
CA VAL A 195 9.27 2.06 24.26
C VAL A 195 8.78 0.63 24.19
N ILE A 196 8.41 0.21 22.99
CA ILE A 196 8.18 -1.20 22.66
C ILE A 196 9.37 -1.66 21.83
N GLU A 197 10.10 -2.64 22.37
CA GLU A 197 11.28 -3.17 21.70
C GLU A 197 10.96 -4.40 20.86
N ASN A 198 11.76 -4.60 19.79
CA ASN A 198 11.75 -5.79 18.94
C ASN A 198 10.37 -6.13 18.34
N ILE A 199 9.61 -5.15 17.89
CA ILE A 199 8.42 -5.39 17.08
C ILE A 199 8.87 -6.06 15.78
N THR A 200 8.28 -7.22 15.47
CA THR A 200 8.52 -7.95 14.22
C THR A 200 7.31 -7.86 13.32
N LEU A 201 7.51 -7.25 12.16
CA LEU A 201 6.51 -7.13 11.10
C LEU A 201 6.83 -8.16 10.00
N PRO A 202 5.93 -9.10 9.66
CA PRO A 202 6.19 -10.15 8.66
C PRO A 202 6.05 -9.62 7.21
N THR A 203 6.58 -8.44 6.97
CA THR A 203 6.70 -7.80 5.66
C THR A 203 7.82 -6.77 5.72
N PRO A 204 8.72 -6.71 4.74
CA PRO A 204 9.86 -5.80 4.75
C PRO A 204 9.46 -4.40 4.26
N GLY A 205 10.36 -3.45 4.46
CA GLY A 205 10.35 -2.13 3.85
C GLY A 205 9.86 -1.01 4.76
N GLN A 206 10.49 0.16 4.62
CA GLN A 206 10.19 1.34 5.43
C GLN A 206 8.73 1.79 5.30
N HIS A 207 8.14 1.69 4.10
CA HIS A 207 6.74 2.02 3.88
C HIS A 207 5.79 1.10 4.67
N ASN A 208 6.14 -0.18 4.87
CA ASN A 208 5.36 -1.09 5.70
C ASN A 208 5.54 -0.81 7.19
N ILE A 209 6.74 -0.37 7.61
CA ILE A 209 6.96 0.13 8.97
C ILE A 209 6.10 1.38 9.22
N LEU A 210 6.06 2.35 8.29
CA LEU A 210 5.18 3.51 8.39
C LEU A 210 3.71 3.09 8.50
N ASN A 211 3.25 2.17 7.67
CA ASN A 211 1.88 1.64 7.75
C ASN A 211 1.59 1.00 9.13
N SER A 212 2.57 0.30 9.70
CA SER A 212 2.43 -0.32 11.03
C SER A 212 2.39 0.72 12.16
N LEU A 213 3.15 1.82 12.04
CA LEU A 213 3.13 2.90 13.02
C LEU A 213 1.76 3.57 13.12
N ALA A 214 1.01 3.67 12.01
CA ALA A 214 -0.36 4.15 12.05
C ALA A 214 -1.26 3.22 12.89
N ALA A 215 -1.12 1.90 12.74
CA ALA A 215 -1.85 0.93 13.55
C ALA A 215 -1.45 0.98 15.03
N ILE A 216 -0.14 1.14 15.32
CA ILE A 216 0.38 1.32 16.69
C ILE A 216 -0.15 2.62 17.31
N ALA A 217 -0.23 3.71 16.55
CA ALA A 217 -0.76 4.99 17.04
C ALA A 217 -2.23 4.86 17.47
N ILE A 218 -3.05 4.16 16.68
CA ILE A 218 -4.44 3.85 17.04
C ILE A 218 -4.49 2.96 18.28
N ALA A 219 -3.70 1.88 18.32
CA ALA A 219 -3.66 0.95 19.43
C ALA A 219 -3.24 1.64 20.74
N ALA A 220 -2.23 2.51 20.68
CA ALA A 220 -1.76 3.27 21.85
C ALA A 220 -2.82 4.26 22.36
N GLU A 221 -3.55 4.95 21.47
CA GLU A 221 -4.62 5.87 21.85
C GLU A 221 -5.85 5.14 22.41
N LEU A 222 -6.10 3.91 21.97
CA LEU A 222 -7.16 3.04 22.49
C LEU A 222 -6.70 2.25 23.75
N ASP A 223 -5.51 2.57 24.29
CA ASP A 223 -4.93 1.96 25.49
C ASP A 223 -4.75 0.42 25.40
N PHE A 224 -4.34 -0.05 24.21
CA PHE A 224 -4.00 -1.46 24.03
C PHE A 224 -2.63 -1.78 24.65
N GLY A 225 -2.55 -2.86 25.39
CA GLY A 225 -1.31 -3.34 25.98
C GLY A 225 -0.27 -3.76 24.91
N ILE A 226 1.01 -3.76 25.32
CA ILE A 226 2.13 -4.13 24.43
C ILE A 226 1.95 -5.52 23.82
N GLU A 227 1.45 -6.48 24.60
CA GLU A 227 1.20 -7.85 24.14
C GLU A 227 0.14 -7.90 23.02
N VAL A 228 -0.87 -7.03 23.08
CA VAL A 228 -1.89 -6.92 22.02
C VAL A 228 -1.27 -6.40 20.73
N ILE A 229 -0.42 -5.38 20.82
CA ILE A 229 0.28 -4.80 19.65
C ILE A 229 1.18 -5.87 19.01
N GLN A 230 2.00 -6.57 19.79
CA GLN A 230 2.87 -7.62 19.29
C GLN A 230 2.08 -8.77 18.67
N LYS A 231 1.01 -9.23 19.31
CA LYS A 231 0.13 -10.27 18.81
C LYS A 231 -0.59 -9.86 17.52
N GLY A 232 -0.98 -8.58 17.39
CA GLY A 232 -1.58 -8.03 16.18
C GLY A 232 -0.68 -8.21 14.96
N PHE A 233 0.62 -7.92 15.09
CA PHE A 233 1.59 -8.14 14.01
C PHE A 233 1.91 -9.61 13.77
N GLN A 234 1.96 -10.45 14.80
CA GLN A 234 2.13 -11.90 14.63
C GLN A 234 0.97 -12.52 13.82
N ASN A 235 -0.25 -11.99 13.96
CA ASN A 235 -1.44 -12.42 13.22
C ASN A 235 -1.52 -11.82 11.81
N PHE A 236 -0.74 -10.78 11.51
CA PHE A 236 -0.72 -10.14 10.22
C PHE A 236 0.08 -10.99 9.22
N ASN A 237 -0.59 -11.54 8.23
CA ASN A 237 0.03 -12.38 7.19
C ASN A 237 0.18 -11.66 5.83
N GLY A 238 0.19 -10.33 5.87
CA GLY A 238 0.26 -9.51 4.65
C GLY A 238 -1.06 -9.42 3.88
N VAL A 239 -1.02 -8.66 2.82
CA VAL A 239 -2.10 -8.50 1.85
C VAL A 239 -1.63 -9.08 0.53
N LYS A 240 -2.51 -9.76 -0.19
CA LYS A 240 -2.20 -10.36 -1.49
C LYS A 240 -1.65 -9.28 -2.44
N ARG A 241 -0.57 -9.62 -3.13
CA ARG A 241 0.10 -8.71 -4.06
C ARG A 241 0.71 -7.46 -3.38
N ARG A 242 1.15 -7.55 -2.14
CA ARG A 242 1.92 -6.52 -1.43
C ARG A 242 3.21 -7.16 -0.91
N PHE A 243 4.25 -7.11 -1.72
CA PHE A 243 5.55 -7.76 -1.49
C PHE A 243 5.40 -9.24 -1.06
N THR A 244 4.55 -9.98 -1.79
CA THR A 244 4.14 -11.33 -1.42
C THR A 244 5.07 -12.35 -2.05
N LYS A 245 5.75 -13.20 -1.24
CA LYS A 245 6.51 -14.36 -1.76
C LYS A 245 5.52 -15.35 -2.37
N VAL A 246 5.66 -15.60 -3.67
CA VAL A 246 4.79 -16.51 -4.44
C VAL A 246 5.50 -17.76 -4.93
N GLY A 247 6.83 -17.79 -4.85
CA GLY A 247 7.60 -18.95 -5.26
C GLY A 247 9.09 -18.82 -4.95
N GLU A 248 9.82 -19.89 -5.26
CA GLU A 248 11.27 -19.98 -5.10
C GLU A 248 11.86 -20.90 -6.16
N TYR A 249 13.01 -20.57 -6.70
CA TYR A 249 13.73 -21.36 -7.67
C TYR A 249 15.25 -21.15 -7.49
N ASN A 250 16.04 -22.23 -7.28
CA ASN A 250 17.49 -22.17 -6.98
C ASN A 250 17.83 -21.15 -5.88
N ASP A 251 17.08 -21.19 -4.77
CA ASP A 251 17.16 -20.25 -3.63
C ASP A 251 16.90 -18.77 -4.01
N ALA A 252 16.55 -18.46 -5.25
CA ALA A 252 16.04 -17.16 -5.62
C ALA A 252 14.55 -17.04 -5.25
N ILE A 253 14.19 -15.90 -4.64
CA ILE A 253 12.82 -15.64 -4.17
C ILE A 253 12.03 -14.90 -5.24
N ILE A 254 10.81 -15.36 -5.53
CA ILE A 254 9.88 -14.70 -6.45
C ILE A 254 8.81 -13.96 -5.65
N ILE A 255 8.73 -12.65 -5.86
CA ILE A 255 7.81 -11.72 -5.19
C ILE A 255 6.78 -11.20 -6.19
N ASP A 256 5.51 -11.17 -5.79
CA ASP A 256 4.41 -10.48 -6.49
C ASP A 256 4.04 -9.20 -5.76
N ASP A 257 4.03 -8.08 -6.48
CA ASP A 257 3.67 -6.77 -5.93
C ASP A 257 2.70 -6.01 -6.85
N TYR A 258 1.77 -5.31 -6.26
CA TYR A 258 0.76 -4.53 -6.99
C TYR A 258 1.29 -3.19 -7.51
N ALA A 259 2.52 -2.81 -7.19
CA ALA A 259 3.15 -1.54 -7.58
C ALA A 259 2.96 -1.26 -9.08
N HIS A 260 2.29 -0.18 -9.39
CA HIS A 260 1.90 0.21 -10.74
C HIS A 260 2.02 1.72 -10.99
N HIS A 261 2.46 2.48 -9.99
CA HIS A 261 2.84 3.88 -10.05
C HIS A 261 4.36 4.02 -9.85
N PRO A 262 5.07 4.99 -10.49
CA PRO A 262 6.52 5.15 -10.36
C PRO A 262 7.02 5.23 -8.92
N ALA A 263 6.32 5.97 -8.05
CA ALA A 263 6.65 6.07 -6.63
C ALA A 263 6.56 4.71 -5.91
N GLU A 264 5.50 3.91 -6.18
CA GLU A 264 5.34 2.56 -5.62
C GLU A 264 6.45 1.63 -6.12
N ILE A 265 6.77 1.66 -7.43
CA ILE A 265 7.85 0.85 -8.03
C ILE A 265 9.17 1.18 -7.35
N THR A 266 9.50 2.45 -7.19
CA THR A 266 10.71 2.89 -6.49
C THR A 266 10.77 2.38 -5.06
N ALA A 267 9.67 2.51 -4.30
CA ALA A 267 9.58 2.04 -2.92
C ALA A 267 9.74 0.52 -2.82
N THR A 268 9.13 -0.24 -3.73
CA THR A 268 9.21 -1.70 -3.78
C THR A 268 10.62 -2.17 -4.17
N LEU A 269 11.27 -1.51 -5.14
CA LEU A 269 12.65 -1.78 -5.53
C LEU A 269 13.64 -1.47 -4.38
N ASN A 270 13.45 -0.37 -3.67
CA ASN A 270 14.27 -0.03 -2.51
C ASN A 270 14.13 -1.09 -1.40
N THR A 271 12.91 -1.52 -1.12
CA THR A 271 12.65 -2.61 -0.17
C THR A 271 13.36 -3.90 -0.57
N ALA A 272 13.28 -4.27 -1.85
CA ALA A 272 13.95 -5.45 -2.37
C ALA A 272 15.49 -5.31 -2.31
N ARG A 273 16.01 -4.12 -2.56
CA ARG A 273 17.45 -3.84 -2.47
C ARG A 273 17.95 -3.87 -1.03
N ASP A 274 17.20 -3.31 -0.09
CA ASP A 274 17.50 -3.40 1.35
C ASP A 274 17.53 -4.86 1.84
N ALA A 275 16.61 -5.68 1.32
CA ALA A 275 16.55 -7.10 1.64
C ALA A 275 17.75 -7.89 1.11
N LEU A 276 18.38 -7.42 0.03
CA LEU A 276 19.59 -8.00 -0.57
C LEU A 276 20.90 -7.46 0.04
N GLN A 277 20.83 -6.52 1.00
CA GLN A 277 22.05 -5.99 1.62
C GLN A 277 22.88 -7.10 2.25
N GLY A 278 24.18 -7.11 1.92
CA GLY A 278 25.14 -8.13 2.39
C GLY A 278 25.08 -9.46 1.62
N SER A 279 24.33 -9.54 0.52
CA SER A 279 24.34 -10.67 -0.41
C SER A 279 24.84 -10.23 -1.80
N ASP A 280 25.35 -11.18 -2.59
CA ASP A 280 25.74 -10.97 -3.99
C ASP A 280 24.53 -11.17 -4.95
N GLY A 281 23.34 -11.32 -4.43
CA GLY A 281 22.11 -11.57 -5.18
C GLY A 281 21.71 -10.37 -6.06
N LYS A 282 21.18 -10.66 -7.25
CA LYS A 282 20.66 -9.67 -8.19
C LYS A 282 19.19 -9.40 -7.94
N LEU A 283 18.78 -8.17 -8.21
CA LEU A 283 17.40 -7.77 -8.27
C LEU A 283 16.91 -7.74 -9.72
N ILE A 284 16.05 -8.68 -10.08
CA ILE A 284 15.46 -8.80 -11.42
C ILE A 284 14.02 -8.27 -11.34
N ALA A 285 13.76 -7.13 -11.96
CA ALA A 285 12.45 -6.50 -12.00
C ALA A 285 11.69 -6.88 -13.28
N ILE A 286 10.45 -7.34 -13.13
CA ILE A 286 9.53 -7.60 -14.24
C ILE A 286 8.32 -6.72 -14.02
N PHE A 287 8.04 -5.82 -14.96
CA PHE A 287 7.00 -4.82 -14.81
C PHE A 287 5.97 -4.91 -15.93
N GLN A 288 4.68 -4.85 -15.55
CA GLN A 288 3.57 -4.72 -16.48
C GLN A 288 2.91 -3.35 -16.31
N PRO A 289 3.09 -2.42 -17.27
CA PRO A 289 2.36 -1.15 -17.24
C PRO A 289 0.85 -1.39 -17.25
N HIS A 290 0.10 -0.55 -16.54
CA HIS A 290 -1.35 -0.67 -16.40
C HIS A 290 -2.03 0.63 -16.82
N ARG A 291 -2.84 0.55 -17.91
CA ARG A 291 -3.50 1.64 -18.64
C ARG A 291 -2.55 2.47 -19.48
N TYR A 292 -2.98 2.77 -20.70
CA TYR A 292 -2.25 3.66 -21.61
C TYR A 292 -2.24 5.10 -21.13
N SER A 293 -3.35 5.58 -20.58
CA SER A 293 -3.46 6.95 -20.05
C SER A 293 -2.48 7.20 -18.89
N ARG A 294 -2.31 6.24 -17.97
CA ARG A 294 -1.32 6.37 -16.90
C ARG A 294 0.10 6.34 -17.43
N LEU A 295 0.38 5.44 -18.38
CA LEU A 295 1.70 5.36 -19.01
C LEU A 295 2.04 6.67 -19.72
N GLU A 296 1.10 7.28 -20.43
CA GLU A 296 1.27 8.57 -21.09
C GLU A 296 1.59 9.69 -20.09
N ASN A 297 0.75 9.84 -19.08
CA ASN A 297 0.87 10.93 -18.09
C ASN A 297 2.16 10.87 -17.27
N LEU A 298 2.71 9.67 -17.04
CA LEU A 298 3.87 9.43 -16.17
C LEU A 298 5.05 8.81 -16.94
N PHE A 299 5.13 8.97 -18.24
CA PHE A 299 6.08 8.27 -19.10
C PHE A 299 7.54 8.48 -18.68
N ASN A 300 7.92 9.71 -18.36
CA ASN A 300 9.29 10.04 -17.93
C ASN A 300 9.57 9.52 -16.51
N ASP A 301 8.59 9.54 -15.63
CA ASP A 301 8.73 9.04 -14.26
C ASP A 301 8.89 7.51 -14.25
N PHE A 302 8.12 6.79 -15.10
CA PHE A 302 8.33 5.37 -15.33
C PHE A 302 9.72 5.07 -15.89
N ALA A 303 10.22 5.89 -16.81
CA ALA A 303 11.56 5.67 -17.36
C ALA A 303 12.67 5.85 -16.32
N ALA A 304 12.45 6.62 -15.26
CA ALA A 304 13.44 6.94 -14.23
C ALA A 304 13.36 6.03 -12.98
N CYS A 305 12.25 5.29 -12.75
CA CYS A 305 12.00 4.62 -11.46
C CYS A 305 12.73 3.28 -11.25
N PHE A 306 13.41 2.71 -12.26
CA PHE A 306 14.00 1.38 -12.20
C PHE A 306 15.48 1.33 -11.76
N GLY A 307 16.06 2.44 -11.30
CA GLY A 307 17.48 2.51 -10.93
C GLY A 307 17.92 1.51 -9.84
N GLY A 308 16.99 1.00 -9.03
CA GLY A 308 17.27 -0.01 -8.02
C GLY A 308 17.43 -1.45 -8.55
N ALA A 309 17.02 -1.76 -9.78
CA ALA A 309 17.11 -3.10 -10.36
C ALA A 309 18.45 -3.34 -11.08
N ASP A 310 18.90 -4.60 -11.16
CA ASP A 310 20.06 -4.99 -11.99
C ASP A 310 19.62 -5.37 -13.41
N ILE A 311 18.43 -5.93 -13.55
CA ILE A 311 17.83 -6.31 -14.83
C ILE A 311 16.36 -5.89 -14.79
N VAL A 312 15.87 -5.30 -15.88
CA VAL A 312 14.47 -4.87 -16.03
C VAL A 312 13.85 -5.54 -17.25
N TYR A 313 12.71 -6.19 -17.06
CA TYR A 313 11.85 -6.65 -18.15
C TYR A 313 10.54 -5.89 -18.10
N VAL A 314 10.11 -5.32 -19.22
CA VAL A 314 8.82 -4.63 -19.33
C VAL A 314 7.92 -5.43 -20.27
N MET A 315 6.79 -5.89 -19.74
CA MET A 315 5.75 -6.61 -20.48
C MET A 315 4.85 -5.63 -21.24
N ASP A 316 3.99 -6.15 -22.12
CA ASP A 316 2.96 -5.35 -22.78
C ASP A 316 2.05 -4.65 -21.79
N VAL A 317 1.54 -3.48 -22.20
CA VAL A 317 0.59 -2.69 -21.40
C VAL A 317 -0.68 -3.49 -21.18
N TYR A 318 -1.09 -3.63 -19.93
CA TYR A 318 -2.43 -4.10 -19.60
C TYR A 318 -3.42 -2.95 -19.79
N SER A 319 -4.25 -3.03 -20.82
CA SER A 319 -5.11 -1.92 -21.24
C SER A 319 -6.20 -1.55 -20.26
N ALA A 320 -6.69 -2.50 -19.46
CA ALA A 320 -7.85 -2.32 -18.57
C ALA A 320 -9.09 -1.74 -19.27
N GLY A 321 -9.27 -2.07 -20.56
CA GLY A 321 -10.38 -1.61 -21.38
C GLY A 321 -10.14 -0.28 -22.10
N GLU A 322 -8.98 0.36 -21.95
CA GLU A 322 -8.59 1.55 -22.70
C GLU A 322 -8.13 1.17 -24.12
N GLN A 323 -8.28 2.11 -25.05
CA GLN A 323 -7.71 2.02 -26.38
C GLN A 323 -6.21 2.36 -26.36
N GLU A 324 -5.47 1.79 -27.30
CA GLU A 324 -4.06 2.11 -27.48
C GLU A 324 -3.87 3.59 -27.83
N ILE A 325 -2.85 4.21 -27.24
CA ILE A 325 -2.43 5.58 -27.55
C ILE A 325 -1.19 5.50 -28.44
N GLN A 326 -1.18 6.26 -29.54
CA GLN A 326 -0.07 6.26 -30.49
C GLN A 326 1.25 6.61 -29.80
N ASN A 327 2.30 5.81 -30.03
CA ASN A 327 3.64 5.95 -29.45
C ASN A 327 3.71 5.78 -27.92
N ILE A 328 2.63 5.37 -27.26
CA ILE A 328 2.61 5.06 -25.83
C ILE A 328 2.48 3.54 -25.67
N ASN A 329 3.61 2.86 -25.50
CA ASN A 329 3.69 1.41 -25.35
C ASN A 329 4.96 1.01 -24.60
N SER A 330 5.05 -0.27 -24.26
CA SER A 330 6.16 -0.83 -23.49
C SER A 330 7.49 -0.83 -24.26
N TYR A 331 7.46 -0.95 -25.56
CA TYR A 331 8.68 -0.89 -26.38
C TYR A 331 9.32 0.50 -26.34
N GLU A 332 8.54 1.56 -26.50
CA GLU A 332 9.03 2.95 -26.39
C GLU A 332 9.46 3.27 -24.95
N LEU A 333 8.75 2.72 -23.95
CA LEU A 333 9.17 2.85 -22.55
C LEU A 333 10.56 2.22 -22.33
N VAL A 334 10.79 0.98 -22.78
CA VAL A 334 12.10 0.31 -22.66
C VAL A 334 13.19 1.12 -23.35
N LYS A 335 12.93 1.63 -24.53
CA LYS A 335 13.87 2.49 -25.27
C LYS A 335 14.25 3.74 -24.45
N LYS A 336 13.29 4.30 -23.72
CA LYS A 336 13.55 5.43 -22.82
C LYS A 336 14.32 5.01 -21.56
N ILE A 337 13.93 3.91 -20.90
CA ILE A 337 14.65 3.34 -19.76
C ILE A 337 16.13 3.05 -20.14
N SER A 338 16.38 2.50 -21.33
CA SER A 338 17.70 2.11 -21.78
C SER A 338 18.69 3.29 -21.94
N GLN A 339 18.21 4.53 -21.89
CA GLN A 339 19.07 5.71 -21.86
C GLN A 339 19.85 5.84 -20.53
N SER A 340 19.27 5.35 -19.42
CA SER A 340 19.87 5.38 -18.09
C SER A 340 20.16 3.98 -17.51
N HIS A 341 19.47 2.94 -17.99
CA HIS A 341 19.56 1.57 -17.47
C HIS A 341 19.92 0.58 -18.60
N LYS A 342 21.17 0.12 -18.62
CA LYS A 342 21.72 -0.71 -19.73
C LYS A 342 21.07 -2.10 -19.90
N ASN A 343 20.48 -2.65 -18.83
CA ASN A 343 19.90 -4.00 -18.80
C ASN A 343 18.35 -3.95 -18.81
N ALA A 344 17.76 -3.07 -19.61
CA ALA A 344 16.31 -2.99 -19.79
C ALA A 344 15.92 -3.72 -21.09
N HIS A 345 14.89 -4.57 -21.00
CA HIS A 345 14.45 -5.44 -22.09
C HIS A 345 12.94 -5.41 -22.25
N TYR A 346 12.46 -5.33 -23.48
CA TYR A 346 11.05 -5.52 -23.78
C TYR A 346 10.72 -7.01 -23.86
N LEU A 347 9.65 -7.43 -23.19
CA LEU A 347 9.13 -8.79 -23.16
C LEU A 347 7.78 -8.86 -23.88
N SER A 348 7.80 -9.14 -25.18
CA SER A 348 6.59 -9.27 -26.00
C SER A 348 5.86 -10.60 -25.80
N ASN A 349 6.58 -11.66 -25.44
CA ASN A 349 6.00 -12.98 -25.22
C ASN A 349 6.26 -13.44 -23.77
N THR A 350 5.23 -13.40 -22.95
CA THR A 350 5.29 -13.77 -21.53
C THR A 350 5.50 -15.27 -21.29
N GLU A 351 5.21 -16.11 -22.29
CA GLU A 351 5.45 -17.56 -22.19
C GLU A 351 6.94 -17.88 -22.18
N GLN A 352 7.77 -17.05 -22.82
CA GLN A 352 9.21 -17.19 -22.86
C GLN A 352 9.92 -16.69 -21.60
N LEU A 353 9.20 -16.07 -20.67
CA LEU A 353 9.80 -15.47 -19.46
C LEU A 353 10.62 -16.49 -18.67
N ALA A 354 10.12 -17.70 -18.46
CA ALA A 354 10.83 -18.73 -17.71
C ALA A 354 12.13 -19.15 -18.41
N GLU A 355 12.12 -19.30 -19.75
CA GLU A 355 13.30 -19.65 -20.57
C GLU A 355 14.37 -18.53 -20.51
N LEU A 356 13.92 -17.26 -20.55
CA LEU A 356 14.82 -16.11 -20.48
C LEU A 356 15.44 -15.92 -19.08
N LEU A 357 14.70 -16.24 -18.03
CA LEU A 357 15.15 -16.06 -16.65
C LEU A 357 16.02 -17.21 -16.15
N ARG A 358 15.72 -18.46 -16.55
CA ARG A 358 16.42 -19.65 -16.05
C ARG A 358 17.94 -19.55 -16.08
N PRO A 359 18.61 -19.14 -17.20
CA PRO A 359 20.07 -19.01 -17.24
C PRO A 359 20.61 -17.80 -16.47
N LYS A 360 19.78 -16.88 -16.02
CA LYS A 360 20.18 -15.63 -15.36
C LYS A 360 19.97 -15.66 -13.85
N ILE A 361 19.04 -16.49 -13.38
CA ILE A 361 18.73 -16.63 -11.94
C ILE A 361 19.80 -17.48 -11.27
N THR A 362 20.40 -16.92 -10.22
CA THR A 362 21.37 -17.58 -9.36
C THR A 362 20.92 -17.58 -7.92
N ASN A 363 21.59 -18.34 -7.06
CA ASN A 363 21.30 -18.38 -5.61
C ASN A 363 21.36 -16.97 -5.01
N GLY A 364 20.36 -16.65 -4.18
CA GLY A 364 20.26 -15.37 -3.50
C GLY A 364 19.64 -14.24 -4.33
N ASP A 365 19.27 -14.49 -5.60
CA ASP A 365 18.59 -13.49 -6.42
C ASP A 365 17.16 -13.23 -5.94
N LEU A 366 16.64 -12.04 -6.24
CA LEU A 366 15.25 -11.67 -6.01
C LEU A 366 14.58 -11.30 -7.33
N VAL A 367 13.52 -12.02 -7.68
CA VAL A 367 12.70 -11.77 -8.87
C VAL A 367 11.43 -11.05 -8.43
N LEU A 368 11.32 -9.79 -8.81
CA LEU A 368 10.23 -8.91 -8.40
C LEU A 368 9.28 -8.67 -9.57
N MET A 369 8.04 -9.14 -9.44
CA MET A 369 6.99 -9.03 -10.46
C MET A 369 6.00 -7.95 -10.04
N MET A 370 5.95 -6.83 -10.79
CA MET A 370 5.21 -5.62 -10.43
C MET A 370 4.15 -5.27 -11.46
N GLY A 371 2.96 -4.91 -10.98
CA GLY A 371 1.88 -4.39 -11.83
C GLY A 371 0.49 -4.71 -11.32
N ALA A 372 -0.51 -3.91 -11.70
CA ALA A 372 -1.91 -4.09 -11.30
C ALA A 372 -2.69 -5.07 -12.21
N GLY A 373 -2.09 -5.48 -13.34
CA GLY A 373 -2.71 -6.31 -14.36
C GLY A 373 -2.57 -7.83 -14.16
N SER A 374 -2.45 -8.54 -15.27
CA SER A 374 -2.39 -10.01 -15.33
C SER A 374 -1.05 -10.62 -14.89
N ILE A 375 -0.04 -9.83 -14.64
CA ILE A 375 1.30 -10.27 -14.21
C ILE A 375 1.26 -11.18 -12.97
N THR A 376 0.30 -10.99 -12.07
CA THR A 376 0.12 -11.83 -10.87
C THR A 376 -0.11 -13.31 -11.18
N TYR A 377 -0.79 -13.63 -12.28
CA TYR A 377 -1.00 -15.04 -12.71
C TYR A 377 0.30 -15.65 -13.21
N ILE A 378 1.15 -14.84 -13.85
CA ILE A 378 2.47 -15.28 -14.32
C ILE A 378 3.37 -15.49 -13.11
N ALA A 379 3.37 -14.57 -12.15
CA ALA A 379 4.13 -14.67 -10.91
C ALA A 379 3.80 -15.97 -10.14
N ALA A 380 2.52 -16.29 -10.00
CA ALA A 380 2.05 -17.50 -9.30
C ALA A 380 2.53 -18.80 -9.93
N SER A 381 2.76 -18.83 -11.26
CA SER A 381 3.17 -20.04 -12.01
C SER A 381 4.66 -20.09 -12.35
N LEU A 382 5.41 -19.01 -12.12
CA LEU A 382 6.79 -18.86 -12.62
C LEU A 382 7.74 -19.90 -12.03
N ALA A 383 7.67 -20.14 -10.72
CA ALA A 383 8.54 -21.14 -10.07
C ALA A 383 8.37 -22.54 -10.66
N ASP A 384 7.13 -22.96 -10.90
CA ASP A 384 6.83 -24.27 -11.47
C ASP A 384 7.26 -24.37 -12.94
N LYS A 385 7.06 -23.30 -13.72
CA LYS A 385 7.56 -23.22 -15.09
C LYS A 385 9.08 -23.31 -15.14
N LEU A 386 9.82 -22.62 -14.27
CA LEU A 386 11.28 -22.67 -14.19
C LEU A 386 11.77 -24.09 -13.85
N ARG A 387 11.09 -24.82 -12.96
CA ARG A 387 11.42 -26.21 -12.61
C ARG A 387 11.10 -27.20 -13.74
N SER A 388 10.05 -26.94 -14.53
CA SER A 388 9.62 -27.82 -15.62
C SER A 388 10.47 -27.74 -16.88
N LEU A 389 11.23 -26.69 -17.07
CA LEU A 389 12.17 -26.57 -18.19
C LEU A 389 13.29 -27.60 -18.03
N LYS A 390 13.51 -28.44 -19.06
CA LYS A 390 14.55 -29.48 -19.12
C LYS A 390 15.94 -28.89 -19.36
#